data_e794f0e35b0867a64d66a7e7aa07c203
#
_entry.id   e794f0e35b0867a64d66a7e7aa07c203
#
_cell.length_a   1.000
_cell.length_b   1.000
_cell.length_c   1.000
_cell.angle_alpha   90.00
_cell.angle_beta   90.00
_cell.angle_gamma   90.00
#
_symmetry.space_group_name_H-M   'P 1'
#
loop_
_entity.id
_entity.type
_entity.pdbx_description
1 polymer ?
#
loop_
_entity_poly.entity_id
_entity_poly.type
_entity_poly.pdbx_seq_one_letter_code
_entity_poly.pdbx_strand_id
1 'polypeptide(L)'
;MHKIVFRVTLLVTALTGFTHTAALASGDTTPNAAKPAVDIKVPAGFSAAIVAEDLGPARHIVVSKTGDIYVKLSKLKDGKGIYRLRDTNKDGSIDEKTGFGDYPGTGIYIKNGYLYTSSNTSVFRYKLNDKEEVLQPDQPETLVTGLVAKGRDESKSIVVDNQQHIYVNVASYNDACREPGTGKGMMPCPLLDSAAGIWQFRADRQNQTYGDGIKYATGLKNVVGLDWNPKTNTLFVMQHGRGQFHDFYPQYYTPQQSGQLPAETMYEVRKGDDAGWPYIYYDHIQKKKILAPEYGGDGKKTGGAKTIDPVAAFPAHMGPNGLLFYTGTMFPERYRNGAFIAFHGQSPELKKGYMVAFVPFKNGKPSGPWEIFADNFAGTDLAKPTGPIQHRPCGLAQGPDGSLYVTDDLNGTLYQISYARPQ
;
A
#
# COMPACT_ATOMS: atom_id res chain seq x y z
N MET A 1 66.81 71.67 49.10
CA MET A 1 66.55 70.49 49.94
C MET A 1 65.08 70.35 50.17
N HIS A 2 64.40 69.52 49.36
CA HIS A 2 62.95 69.36 49.41
C HIS A 2 62.65 68.02 50.06
N LYS A 3 61.86 68.08 51.12
CA LYS A 3 61.31 66.87 51.77
C LYS A 3 60.02 66.42 51.04
N ILE A 4 60.08 65.19 50.58
CA ILE A 4 58.86 64.53 50.00
C ILE A 4 58.22 63.73 51.11
N VAL A 5 56.93 64.03 51.38
CA VAL A 5 56.07 63.31 52.31
C VAL A 5 55.26 62.29 51.53
N PHE A 6 55.43 60.97 51.83
CA PHE A 6 54.56 59.89 51.28
C PHE A 6 53.32 59.78 52.16
N ARG A 7 52.16 59.93 51.52
CA ARG A 7 50.86 59.53 52.10
C ARG A 7 50.54 58.12 51.67
N VAL A 8 50.35 57.24 52.62
CA VAL A 8 49.87 55.90 52.44
C VAL A 8 48.35 55.95 52.50
N THR A 9 47.68 55.57 51.42
CA THR A 9 46.19 55.41 51.37
C THR A 9 45.83 53.93 51.48
N LEU A 10 45.15 53.59 52.54
CA LEU A 10 44.66 52.21 52.79
C LEU A 10 43.44 52.00 51.89
N LEU A 11 43.55 51.03 50.99
CA LEU A 11 42.39 50.58 50.13
C LEU A 11 41.72 49.40 50.82
N VAL A 12 40.49 49.59 51.28
CA VAL A 12 39.62 48.49 51.77
C VAL A 12 38.88 47.90 50.60
N THR A 13 39.23 46.67 50.20
CA THR A 13 38.52 45.89 49.20
C THR A 13 37.35 45.14 49.84
N ALA A 14 36.16 45.57 49.55
CA ALA A 14 34.95 44.85 49.87
C ALA A 14 34.76 43.66 48.88
N LEU A 15 34.79 42.42 49.36
CA LEU A 15 34.48 41.22 48.61
C LEU A 15 32.98 41.12 48.52
N THR A 16 32.37 41.43 47.34
CA THR A 16 30.99 41.11 47.04
C THR A 16 30.96 39.70 46.42
N GLY A 17 30.41 38.73 47.16
CA GLY A 17 30.16 37.38 46.68
C GLY A 17 29.05 37.38 45.62
N PHE A 18 29.41 37.07 44.38
CA PHE A 18 28.43 36.73 43.35
C PHE A 18 27.96 35.27 43.55
N THR A 19 26.76 35.09 44.06
CA THR A 19 26.07 33.79 44.00
C THR A 19 25.55 33.59 42.58
N HIS A 20 26.19 32.68 41.82
CA HIS A 20 25.66 32.20 40.56
C HIS A 20 24.47 31.27 40.86
N THR A 21 23.24 31.76 40.72
CA THR A 21 22.07 30.92 40.57
C THR A 21 22.10 30.36 39.16
N ALA A 22 22.41 29.08 39.02
CA ALA A 22 22.19 28.35 37.78
C ALA A 22 20.69 28.29 37.55
N ALA A 23 20.19 29.05 36.58
CA ALA A 23 18.86 28.89 36.06
C ALA A 23 18.82 27.55 35.29
N LEU A 24 18.16 26.55 35.86
CA LEU A 24 17.73 25.37 35.11
C LEU A 24 16.78 25.86 34.03
N ALA A 25 17.23 25.85 32.78
CA ALA A 25 16.35 26.00 31.61
C ALA A 25 15.39 24.82 31.63
N SER A 26 14.16 25.06 32.10
CA SER A 26 13.04 24.19 31.85
C SER A 26 12.84 24.17 30.33
N GLY A 27 13.17 23.04 29.70
CA GLY A 27 12.85 22.81 28.30
C GLY A 27 11.35 22.96 28.14
N ASP A 28 10.96 24.05 27.51
CA ASP A 28 9.60 24.30 27.08
C ASP A 28 9.29 23.22 25.99
N THR A 29 8.74 22.09 26.41
CA THR A 29 8.06 21.18 25.49
C THR A 29 6.75 21.87 25.11
N THR A 30 6.80 22.74 24.09
CA THR A 30 5.56 23.20 23.44
C THR A 30 4.75 21.94 23.09
N PRO A 31 3.47 21.85 23.50
CA PRO A 31 2.63 20.74 23.12
C PRO A 31 2.60 20.69 21.58
N ASN A 32 2.92 19.51 21.02
CA ASN A 32 2.82 19.25 19.59
C ASN A 32 1.48 19.81 19.11
N ALA A 33 1.49 20.75 18.17
CA ALA A 33 0.26 21.33 17.64
C ALA A 33 -0.63 20.18 17.17
N ALA A 34 -1.85 20.11 17.71
CA ALA A 34 -2.77 19.02 17.38
C ALA A 34 -3.03 19.09 15.86
N LYS A 35 -2.67 18.00 15.16
CA LYS A 35 -2.94 17.88 13.72
C LYS A 35 -4.42 18.11 13.46
N PRO A 36 -4.81 18.72 12.32
CA PRO A 36 -6.21 18.90 11.97
C PRO A 36 -6.96 17.56 12.07
N ALA A 37 -8.02 17.53 12.85
CA ALA A 37 -8.89 16.37 12.91
C ALA A 37 -9.52 16.15 11.53
N VAL A 38 -9.44 14.92 11.03
CA VAL A 38 -10.07 14.52 9.76
C VAL A 38 -11.31 13.68 10.05
N ASP A 39 -12.29 13.72 9.16
CA ASP A 39 -13.54 12.95 9.31
C ASP A 39 -13.36 11.46 8.88
N ILE A 40 -12.19 10.90 9.11
CA ILE A 40 -11.93 9.46 8.94
C ILE A 40 -12.35 8.75 10.23
N LYS A 41 -13.27 7.81 10.08
CA LYS A 41 -13.79 7.02 11.20
C LYS A 41 -12.84 5.87 11.50
N VAL A 42 -12.31 5.84 12.71
CA VAL A 42 -11.40 4.78 13.21
C VAL A 42 -11.91 4.23 14.54
N PRO A 43 -11.49 3.04 14.99
CA PRO A 43 -11.89 2.47 16.27
C PRO A 43 -11.48 3.33 17.47
N ALA A 44 -12.13 3.12 18.61
CA ALA A 44 -11.82 3.83 19.85
C ALA A 44 -10.34 3.72 20.23
N GLY A 45 -9.74 4.85 20.63
CA GLY A 45 -8.32 4.96 20.96
C GLY A 45 -7.41 5.23 19.78
N PHE A 46 -7.92 5.11 18.55
CA PHE A 46 -7.19 5.53 17.34
C PHE A 46 -7.52 6.97 16.98
N SER A 47 -6.59 7.60 16.27
CA SER A 47 -6.76 8.91 15.62
C SER A 47 -6.21 8.85 14.21
N ALA A 48 -6.86 9.60 13.31
CA ALA A 48 -6.38 9.81 11.95
C ALA A 48 -6.03 11.30 11.77
N ALA A 49 -4.95 11.58 11.04
CA ALA A 49 -4.52 12.94 10.71
C ALA A 49 -4.00 13.00 9.29
N ILE A 50 -4.14 14.15 8.63
CA ILE A 50 -3.45 14.45 7.39
C ILE A 50 -2.01 14.86 7.74
N VAL A 51 -1.03 14.26 7.04
CA VAL A 51 0.40 14.58 7.21
C VAL A 51 1.01 15.22 5.97
N ALA A 52 0.40 15.03 4.82
CA ALA A 52 0.75 15.71 3.58
C ALA A 52 -0.45 15.79 2.65
N GLU A 53 -0.48 16.81 1.80
CA GLU A 53 -1.48 17.02 0.76
C GLU A 53 -0.82 17.38 -0.56
N ASP A 54 -1.62 17.35 -1.63
CA ASP A 54 -1.19 17.73 -2.97
C ASP A 54 0.04 16.92 -3.45
N LEU A 55 0.03 15.61 -3.21
CA LEU A 55 1.07 14.72 -3.70
C LEU A 55 0.86 14.30 -5.16
N GLY A 56 -0.32 14.57 -5.74
CA GLY A 56 -0.74 14.00 -7.01
C GLY A 56 -1.30 12.58 -6.82
N PRO A 57 -1.47 11.77 -7.88
CA PRO A 57 -2.11 10.46 -7.82
C PRO A 57 -1.21 9.43 -7.12
N ALA A 58 -1.15 9.51 -5.79
CA ALA A 58 -0.30 8.73 -4.91
C ALA A 58 -0.75 7.27 -4.85
N ARG A 59 0.12 6.35 -5.24
CA ARG A 59 -0.14 4.91 -5.25
C ARG A 59 0.50 4.24 -4.02
N HIS A 60 1.42 3.30 -4.23
CA HIS A 60 2.08 2.64 -3.11
C HIS A 60 3.09 3.55 -2.41
N ILE A 61 3.39 3.20 -1.19
CA ILE A 61 4.16 3.98 -0.23
C ILE A 61 5.04 3.05 0.60
N VAL A 62 6.20 3.52 1.00
CA VAL A 62 7.04 2.88 2.01
C VAL A 62 7.60 3.92 2.96
N VAL A 63 7.84 3.53 4.21
CA VAL A 63 8.46 4.39 5.23
C VAL A 63 9.81 3.82 5.61
N SER A 64 10.84 4.67 5.60
CA SER A 64 12.19 4.30 6.02
C SER A 64 12.26 4.10 7.54
N LYS A 65 13.31 3.47 8.02
CA LYS A 65 13.56 3.31 9.47
C LYS A 65 13.76 4.64 10.21
N THR A 66 14.06 5.71 9.49
CA THR A 66 14.21 7.07 10.05
C THR A 66 12.93 7.91 9.99
N GLY A 67 11.87 7.39 9.35
CA GLY A 67 10.57 8.07 9.23
C GLY A 67 10.38 8.81 7.92
N ASP A 68 11.36 8.87 7.02
CA ASP A 68 11.16 9.41 5.68
C ASP A 68 10.18 8.54 4.91
N ILE A 69 9.28 9.18 4.17
CA ILE A 69 8.21 8.49 3.44
C ILE A 69 8.50 8.61 1.95
N TYR A 70 8.51 7.47 1.24
CA TYR A 70 8.63 7.44 -0.21
C TYR A 70 7.30 7.06 -0.83
N VAL A 71 6.78 7.92 -1.71
CA VAL A 71 5.48 7.76 -2.38
C VAL A 71 5.69 7.59 -3.87
N LYS A 72 5.10 6.55 -4.46
CA LYS A 72 5.07 6.33 -5.91
C LYS A 72 3.80 6.92 -6.52
N LEU A 73 3.94 7.62 -7.65
CA LEU A 73 2.82 8.24 -8.35
C LEU A 73 2.46 7.48 -9.63
N SER A 74 1.16 7.34 -9.92
CA SER A 74 0.68 6.72 -11.18
C SER A 74 0.73 7.66 -12.38
N LYS A 75 0.93 8.96 -12.16
CA LYS A 75 1.22 9.98 -13.17
C LYS A 75 2.30 10.90 -12.62
N LEU A 76 3.10 11.47 -13.50
CA LEU A 76 4.12 12.44 -13.09
C LEU A 76 3.48 13.70 -12.51
N LYS A 77 4.07 14.20 -11.42
CA LYS A 77 3.86 15.54 -10.89
C LYS A 77 5.18 16.31 -11.00
N ASP A 78 5.17 17.47 -11.60
CA ASP A 78 6.39 18.28 -11.86
C ASP A 78 7.52 17.48 -12.53
N GLY A 79 7.16 16.57 -13.46
CA GLY A 79 8.10 15.68 -14.14
C GLY A 79 8.65 14.53 -13.28
N LYS A 80 8.17 14.33 -12.06
CA LYS A 80 8.66 13.32 -11.11
C LYS A 80 7.59 12.28 -10.79
N GLY A 81 8.01 11.03 -10.63
CA GLY A 81 7.13 9.89 -10.34
C GLY A 81 7.33 9.30 -8.95
N ILE A 82 8.28 9.80 -8.17
CA ILE A 82 8.56 9.39 -6.81
C ILE A 82 8.81 10.64 -5.98
N TYR A 83 8.24 10.70 -4.77
CA TYR A 83 8.52 11.78 -3.82
C TYR A 83 9.01 11.18 -2.51
N ARG A 84 10.11 11.75 -1.98
CA ARG A 84 10.52 11.60 -0.59
C ARG A 84 9.89 12.74 0.21
N LEU A 85 9.23 12.39 1.29
CA LEU A 85 8.56 13.30 2.21
C LEU A 85 9.24 13.18 3.57
N ARG A 86 9.55 14.31 4.18
CA ARG A 86 10.24 14.39 5.48
C ARG A 86 9.58 15.40 6.39
N ASP A 87 9.43 15.00 7.64
CA ASP A 87 9.13 15.86 8.77
C ASP A 87 10.47 16.22 9.43
N THR A 88 11.02 17.42 9.12
CA THR A 88 12.36 17.82 9.56
C THR A 88 12.36 18.37 10.98
N ASN A 89 11.25 18.96 11.41
CA ASN A 89 11.09 19.61 12.71
C ASN A 89 10.41 18.68 13.75
N LYS A 90 9.94 17.48 13.32
CA LYS A 90 9.27 16.45 14.13
C LYS A 90 7.97 16.90 14.78
N ASP A 91 7.21 17.79 14.11
CA ASP A 91 5.89 18.21 14.55
C ASP A 91 4.78 17.27 14.07
N GLY A 92 5.15 16.30 13.25
CA GLY A 92 4.25 15.30 12.69
C GLY A 92 3.63 15.70 11.35
N SER A 93 3.99 16.83 10.77
CA SER A 93 3.60 17.27 9.43
C SER A 93 4.80 17.24 8.50
N ILE A 94 4.55 16.97 7.22
CA ILE A 94 5.63 16.96 6.22
C ILE A 94 5.93 18.39 5.78
N ASP A 95 7.17 18.81 5.97
CA ASP A 95 7.68 20.14 5.61
C ASP A 95 8.68 20.11 4.43
N GLU A 96 9.26 18.94 4.11
CA GLU A 96 10.14 18.78 2.94
C GLU A 96 9.59 17.72 1.98
N LYS A 97 9.47 18.10 0.69
CA LYS A 97 9.05 17.20 -0.41
C LYS A 97 10.10 17.24 -1.51
N THR A 98 10.80 16.14 -1.76
CA THR A 98 11.84 16.04 -2.80
C THR A 98 11.43 15.02 -3.85
N GLY A 99 11.22 15.47 -5.10
CA GLY A 99 10.82 14.61 -6.22
C GLY A 99 12.02 14.06 -6.99
N PHE A 100 11.94 12.79 -7.45
CA PHE A 100 12.90 12.14 -8.33
C PHE A 100 12.25 11.06 -9.20
N GLY A 101 13.03 10.46 -10.13
CA GLY A 101 12.51 9.46 -11.06
C GLY A 101 11.47 10.04 -12.03
N ASP A 102 11.75 9.96 -13.32
CA ASP A 102 10.96 10.56 -14.41
C ASP A 102 9.95 9.59 -15.03
N TYR A 103 9.54 8.57 -14.31
CA TYR A 103 8.59 7.54 -14.73
C TYR A 103 7.45 7.35 -13.72
N PRO A 104 6.20 7.26 -14.21
CA PRO A 104 5.05 6.92 -13.37
C PRO A 104 5.02 5.41 -13.07
N GLY A 105 4.21 4.99 -12.10
CA GLY A 105 4.01 3.58 -11.78
C GLY A 105 3.29 3.36 -10.46
N THR A 106 3.35 2.12 -9.95
CA THR A 106 2.66 1.75 -8.71
C THR A 106 3.59 1.17 -7.65
N GLY A 107 4.45 0.24 -8.03
CA GLY A 107 5.27 -0.50 -7.08
C GLY A 107 6.39 0.33 -6.47
N ILE A 108 6.53 0.22 -5.14
CA ILE A 108 7.64 0.75 -4.37
C ILE A 108 7.87 -0.14 -3.15
N TYR A 109 9.14 -0.43 -2.81
CA TYR A 109 9.50 -1.29 -1.68
C TYR A 109 10.91 -0.99 -1.19
N ILE A 110 11.14 -1.02 0.13
CA ILE A 110 12.48 -0.90 0.73
C ILE A 110 12.94 -2.27 1.21
N LYS A 111 14.12 -2.72 0.76
CA LYS A 111 14.73 -3.97 1.23
C LYS A 111 16.23 -3.97 1.01
N ASN A 112 16.98 -4.54 1.95
CA ASN A 112 18.41 -4.83 1.82
C ASN A 112 19.26 -3.64 1.33
N GLY A 113 18.98 -2.43 1.79
CA GLY A 113 19.72 -1.22 1.44
C GLY A 113 19.38 -0.62 0.07
N TYR A 114 18.23 -1.01 -0.50
CA TYR A 114 17.72 -0.47 -1.75
C TYR A 114 16.25 -0.05 -1.64
N LEU A 115 15.91 1.01 -2.38
CA LEU A 115 14.56 1.38 -2.73
C LEU A 115 14.25 0.80 -4.11
N TYR A 116 13.34 -0.15 -4.18
CA TYR A 116 12.84 -0.74 -5.42
C TYR A 116 11.61 0.01 -5.89
N THR A 117 11.50 0.24 -7.20
CA THR A 117 10.35 0.94 -7.80
C THR A 117 10.01 0.35 -9.14
N SER A 118 8.79 0.55 -9.61
CA SER A 118 8.36 0.11 -10.93
C SER A 118 7.78 1.24 -11.79
N SER A 119 7.93 1.11 -13.10
CA SER A 119 7.04 1.71 -14.09
C SER A 119 6.03 0.65 -14.57
N ASN A 120 5.24 0.98 -15.60
CA ASN A 120 4.34 -0.01 -16.21
C ASN A 120 5.07 -1.09 -17.03
N THR A 121 6.35 -0.88 -17.36
CA THR A 121 7.13 -1.79 -18.24
C THR A 121 8.46 -2.24 -17.65
N SER A 122 8.88 -1.67 -16.51
CA SER A 122 10.22 -1.89 -15.95
C SER A 122 10.24 -1.88 -14.44
N VAL A 123 11.28 -2.47 -13.86
CA VAL A 123 11.60 -2.39 -12.43
C VAL A 123 12.99 -1.81 -12.27
N PHE A 124 13.11 -0.89 -11.33
CA PHE A 124 14.34 -0.18 -10.99
C PHE A 124 14.66 -0.32 -9.51
N ARG A 125 15.91 -0.03 -9.13
CA ARG A 125 16.28 0.16 -7.73
C ARG A 125 17.26 1.32 -7.58
N TYR A 126 17.22 1.94 -6.41
CA TYR A 126 18.14 2.99 -5.97
C TYR A 126 18.88 2.52 -4.73
N LYS A 127 20.19 2.72 -4.70
CA LYS A 127 20.99 2.43 -3.50
C LYS A 127 20.64 3.43 -2.40
N LEU A 128 20.51 2.95 -1.17
CA LEU A 128 20.25 3.74 0.01
C LEU A 128 21.50 3.84 0.88
N ASN A 129 21.64 4.95 1.62
CA ASN A 129 22.61 5.08 2.71
C ASN A 129 22.08 4.41 4.00
N ASP A 130 22.86 4.51 5.09
CA ASP A 130 22.49 3.92 6.39
C ASP A 130 21.23 4.54 7.02
N LYS A 131 20.82 5.72 6.57
CA LYS A 131 19.55 6.38 6.97
C LYS A 131 18.37 6.00 6.05
N GLU A 132 18.61 5.14 5.07
CA GLU A 132 17.67 4.79 4.01
C GLU A 132 17.27 5.98 3.10
N GLU A 133 18.21 6.92 2.88
CA GLU A 133 18.09 7.98 1.89
C GLU A 133 18.68 7.53 0.55
N VAL A 134 18.04 7.91 -0.55
CA VAL A 134 18.51 7.60 -1.91
C VAL A 134 19.82 8.37 -2.19
N LEU A 135 20.88 7.63 -2.56
CA LEU A 135 22.20 8.22 -2.80
C LEU A 135 22.32 8.95 -4.15
N GLN A 136 21.73 8.37 -5.19
CA GLN A 136 21.82 8.85 -6.58
C GLN A 136 20.43 8.86 -7.22
N PRO A 137 19.58 9.88 -6.97
CA PRO A 137 18.20 9.91 -7.43
C PRO A 137 18.05 9.98 -8.95
N ASP A 138 19.05 10.44 -9.68
CA ASP A 138 19.04 10.54 -11.14
C ASP A 138 19.65 9.31 -11.84
N GLN A 139 20.14 8.32 -11.10
CA GLN A 139 20.83 7.14 -11.62
C GLN A 139 20.25 5.83 -11.06
N PRO A 140 19.00 5.46 -11.40
CA PRO A 140 18.46 4.18 -11.01
C PRO A 140 19.16 3.01 -11.71
N GLU A 141 19.39 1.94 -10.99
CA GLU A 141 19.79 0.66 -11.58
C GLU A 141 18.58 -0.03 -12.19
N THR A 142 18.63 -0.37 -13.47
CA THR A 142 17.57 -1.12 -14.15
C THR A 142 17.68 -2.61 -13.80
N LEU A 143 16.62 -3.17 -13.21
CA LEU A 143 16.56 -4.59 -12.86
C LEU A 143 15.85 -5.42 -13.92
N VAL A 144 14.67 -4.98 -14.37
CA VAL A 144 13.84 -5.70 -15.33
C VAL A 144 13.26 -4.74 -16.35
N THR A 145 13.21 -5.17 -17.61
CA THR A 145 12.58 -4.45 -18.73
C THR A 145 11.63 -5.35 -19.51
N GLY A 146 10.75 -4.74 -20.31
CA GLY A 146 9.87 -5.45 -21.23
C GLY A 146 8.67 -6.13 -20.56
N LEU A 147 8.27 -5.72 -19.35
CA LEU A 147 7.05 -6.18 -18.72
C LEU A 147 5.83 -5.82 -19.56
N VAL A 148 4.87 -6.73 -19.64
CA VAL A 148 3.66 -6.54 -20.46
C VAL A 148 2.82 -5.38 -19.91
N ALA A 149 2.53 -4.39 -20.79
CA ALA A 149 1.64 -3.26 -20.57
C ALA A 149 0.85 -2.99 -21.85
N LYS A 150 -0.48 -3.09 -21.79
CA LYS A 150 -1.37 -3.00 -22.98
C LYS A 150 -2.61 -2.13 -22.71
N GLY A 151 -2.43 -1.01 -21.98
CA GLY A 151 -3.43 0.03 -21.80
C GLY A 151 -4.50 -0.27 -20.74
N ARG A 152 -4.47 -1.45 -20.10
CA ARG A 152 -5.40 -1.80 -19.01
C ARG A 152 -4.68 -2.57 -17.91
N ASP A 153 -5.03 -2.30 -16.66
CA ASP A 153 -4.49 -2.99 -15.46
C ASP A 153 -2.94 -3.07 -15.47
N GLU A 154 -2.28 -1.96 -15.85
CA GLU A 154 -0.84 -1.91 -16.09
C GLU A 154 0.01 -1.78 -14.82
N SER A 155 -0.61 -1.69 -13.63
CA SER A 155 0.11 -1.59 -12.36
C SER A 155 1.11 -2.73 -12.19
N LYS A 156 2.36 -2.39 -11.89
CA LYS A 156 3.41 -3.34 -11.55
C LYS A 156 3.73 -3.20 -10.08
N SER A 157 2.83 -3.70 -9.24
CA SER A 157 3.07 -3.80 -7.80
C SER A 157 4.21 -4.79 -7.56
N ILE A 158 5.06 -4.50 -6.57
CA ILE A 158 6.27 -5.28 -6.29
C ILE A 158 6.42 -5.55 -4.80
N VAL A 159 7.07 -6.65 -4.48
CA VAL A 159 7.57 -6.96 -3.14
C VAL A 159 8.89 -7.73 -3.27
N VAL A 160 9.78 -7.61 -2.28
CA VAL A 160 11.07 -8.29 -2.25
C VAL A 160 11.17 -9.17 -1.02
N ASP A 161 11.55 -10.45 -1.20
CA ASP A 161 11.74 -11.40 -0.11
C ASP A 161 13.13 -11.29 0.56
N ASN A 162 13.38 -12.14 1.56
CA ASN A 162 14.66 -12.21 2.25
C ASN A 162 15.75 -12.95 1.45
N GLN A 163 15.39 -13.58 0.31
CA GLN A 163 16.27 -14.39 -0.54
C GLN A 163 16.68 -13.64 -1.82
N GLN A 164 16.44 -12.32 -1.85
CA GLN A 164 16.74 -11.45 -2.99
C GLN A 164 15.96 -11.81 -4.26
N HIS A 165 14.70 -12.22 -4.09
CA HIS A 165 13.76 -12.28 -5.20
C HIS A 165 12.81 -11.11 -5.16
N ILE A 166 12.49 -10.57 -6.34
CA ILE A 166 11.46 -9.58 -6.53
C ILE A 166 10.27 -10.22 -7.23
N TYR A 167 9.08 -10.02 -6.68
CA TYR A 167 7.82 -10.49 -7.21
C TYR A 167 7.07 -9.32 -7.82
N VAL A 168 6.64 -9.49 -9.06
CA VAL A 168 6.02 -8.43 -9.86
C VAL A 168 4.67 -8.89 -10.36
N ASN A 169 3.62 -8.12 -10.11
CA ASN A 169 2.31 -8.32 -10.74
C ASN A 169 2.39 -8.01 -12.24
N VAL A 170 1.96 -8.94 -13.07
CA VAL A 170 1.70 -8.73 -14.49
C VAL A 170 0.24 -9.11 -14.75
N ALA A 171 -0.62 -8.10 -14.70
CA ALA A 171 -2.06 -8.29 -14.78
C ALA A 171 -2.51 -8.67 -16.18
N SER A 172 -3.70 -9.27 -16.26
CA SER A 172 -4.43 -9.44 -17.52
C SER A 172 -4.89 -8.09 -18.06
N TYR A 173 -4.67 -7.87 -19.33
CA TYR A 173 -5.22 -6.72 -20.07
C TYR A 173 -6.62 -6.98 -20.64
N ASN A 174 -7.27 -8.07 -20.24
CA ASN A 174 -8.65 -8.42 -20.57
C ASN A 174 -9.39 -8.90 -19.31
N ASP A 175 -10.68 -8.61 -19.22
CA ASP A 175 -11.44 -8.85 -18.00
C ASP A 175 -11.74 -10.35 -17.75
N ALA A 176 -11.99 -11.11 -18.79
CA ALA A 176 -12.42 -12.51 -18.69
C ALA A 176 -11.91 -13.42 -19.81
N CYS A 177 -10.89 -12.99 -20.56
CA CYS A 177 -10.33 -13.77 -21.68
C CYS A 177 -11.38 -14.24 -22.70
N ARG A 178 -12.29 -13.32 -23.11
CA ARG A 178 -13.36 -13.62 -24.08
C ARG A 178 -12.88 -13.50 -25.52
N GLU A 179 -13.52 -14.25 -26.39
CA GLU A 179 -13.48 -13.98 -27.83
C GLU A 179 -14.06 -12.59 -28.10
N PRO A 180 -13.40 -11.75 -28.94
CA PRO A 180 -13.85 -10.38 -29.20
C PRO A 180 -15.32 -10.30 -29.61
N GLY A 181 -16.08 -9.39 -28.99
CA GLY A 181 -17.49 -9.16 -29.29
C GLY A 181 -18.46 -10.25 -28.81
N THR A 182 -17.99 -11.25 -28.08
CA THR A 182 -18.83 -12.35 -27.61
C THR A 182 -18.79 -12.50 -26.09
N GLY A 183 -19.74 -13.28 -25.52
CA GLY A 183 -19.70 -13.73 -24.13
C GLY A 183 -18.86 -15.01 -23.93
N LYS A 184 -18.32 -15.62 -24.99
CA LYS A 184 -17.63 -16.91 -24.92
C LYS A 184 -16.15 -16.74 -24.56
N GLY A 185 -15.64 -17.59 -23.68
CA GLY A 185 -14.23 -17.61 -23.31
C GLY A 185 -13.34 -18.32 -24.32
N MET A 186 -12.13 -17.82 -24.51
CA MET A 186 -11.09 -18.51 -25.28
C MET A 186 -10.53 -19.68 -24.47
N MET A 187 -10.46 -20.88 -25.08
CA MET A 187 -9.98 -22.08 -24.43
C MET A 187 -8.95 -22.81 -25.32
N PRO A 188 -7.66 -22.91 -24.94
CA PRO A 188 -7.04 -22.27 -23.74
C PRO A 188 -6.98 -20.74 -23.85
N CYS A 189 -6.92 -20.06 -22.69
CA CYS A 189 -6.76 -18.60 -22.66
C CYS A 189 -5.31 -18.21 -22.98
N PRO A 190 -5.02 -17.53 -24.10
CA PRO A 190 -3.65 -17.19 -24.48
C PRO A 190 -3.02 -16.11 -23.58
N LEU A 191 -3.81 -15.37 -22.81
CA LEU A 191 -3.30 -14.37 -21.89
C LEU A 191 -2.50 -14.98 -20.74
N LEU A 192 -2.79 -16.22 -20.37
CA LEU A 192 -2.09 -16.94 -19.32
C LEU A 192 -0.62 -17.25 -19.67
N ASP A 193 -0.23 -17.16 -20.94
CA ASP A 193 1.17 -17.38 -21.33
C ASP A 193 2.08 -16.24 -20.86
N SER A 194 1.57 -15.00 -20.87
CA SER A 194 2.40 -13.81 -20.63
C SER A 194 1.80 -12.78 -19.65
N ALA A 195 0.66 -13.09 -19.01
CA ALA A 195 -0.03 -12.16 -18.11
C ALA A 195 -0.86 -12.93 -17.08
N ALA A 196 -1.66 -12.21 -16.29
CA ALA A 196 -2.55 -12.77 -15.28
C ALA A 196 -1.84 -13.61 -14.22
N GLY A 197 -0.80 -13.05 -13.62
CA GLY A 197 -0.04 -13.75 -12.59
C GLY A 197 1.05 -12.90 -11.93
N ILE A 198 1.86 -13.57 -11.15
CA ILE A 198 3.04 -13.02 -10.49
C ILE A 198 4.28 -13.60 -11.14
N TRP A 199 5.21 -12.73 -11.50
CA TRP A 199 6.54 -13.10 -12.00
C TRP A 199 7.60 -12.85 -10.94
N GLN A 200 8.54 -13.77 -10.82
CA GLN A 200 9.68 -13.71 -9.92
C GLN A 200 10.96 -13.44 -10.71
N PHE A 201 11.72 -12.44 -10.28
CA PHE A 201 13.05 -12.10 -10.81
C PHE A 201 14.08 -12.06 -9.69
N ARG A 202 15.37 -11.96 -10.05
CA ARG A 202 16.44 -11.72 -9.09
C ARG A 202 16.52 -10.23 -8.74
N ALA A 203 16.46 -9.89 -7.46
CA ALA A 203 16.62 -8.52 -6.98
C ALA A 203 18.09 -8.04 -6.97
N ASP A 204 19.04 -8.97 -7.01
CA ASP A 204 20.50 -8.72 -7.03
C ASP A 204 21.10 -8.72 -8.45
N ARG A 205 20.31 -8.98 -9.49
CA ARG A 205 20.75 -9.02 -10.89
C ARG A 205 20.14 -7.85 -11.69
N GLN A 206 20.98 -7.07 -12.35
CA GLN A 206 20.56 -6.00 -13.25
C GLN A 206 20.31 -6.51 -14.68
N ASN A 207 19.63 -5.68 -15.47
CA ASN A 207 19.40 -5.85 -16.91
C ASN A 207 18.73 -7.18 -17.29
N GLN A 208 17.83 -7.67 -16.46
CA GLN A 208 16.95 -8.79 -16.80
C GLN A 208 15.87 -8.32 -17.79
N THR A 209 15.47 -9.19 -18.66
CA THR A 209 14.29 -9.00 -19.53
C THR A 209 13.09 -9.73 -18.93
N TYR A 210 11.90 -9.45 -19.45
CA TYR A 210 10.70 -10.20 -19.05
C TYR A 210 10.86 -11.71 -19.20
N GLY A 211 11.58 -12.16 -20.24
CA GLY A 211 11.84 -13.57 -20.51
C GLY A 211 12.77 -14.26 -19.49
N ASP A 212 13.55 -13.50 -18.71
CA ASP A 212 14.38 -14.05 -17.62
C ASP A 212 13.55 -14.37 -16.36
N GLY A 213 12.30 -13.91 -16.30
CA GLY A 213 11.40 -14.10 -15.16
C GLY A 213 10.82 -15.50 -15.09
N ILE A 214 10.60 -15.97 -13.88
CA ILE A 214 9.87 -17.22 -13.62
C ILE A 214 8.41 -16.82 -13.35
N LYS A 215 7.45 -17.43 -14.07
CA LYS A 215 6.03 -17.32 -13.71
C LYS A 215 5.83 -18.04 -12.36
N TYR A 216 5.78 -17.25 -11.30
CA TYR A 216 5.70 -17.76 -9.92
C TYR A 216 4.31 -18.31 -9.61
N ALA A 217 3.26 -17.57 -10.02
CA ALA A 217 1.87 -17.99 -9.91
C ALA A 217 1.07 -17.50 -11.12
N THR A 218 -0.02 -18.20 -11.42
CA THR A 218 -0.91 -17.91 -12.55
C THR A 218 -2.38 -17.80 -12.11
N GLY A 219 -3.27 -17.48 -13.04
CA GLY A 219 -4.70 -17.40 -12.74
C GLY A 219 -5.11 -16.23 -11.84
N LEU A 220 -4.28 -15.19 -11.77
CA LEU A 220 -4.49 -13.97 -11.03
C LEU A 220 -4.77 -12.81 -11.99
N LYS A 221 -6.02 -12.38 -12.13
CA LYS A 221 -6.44 -11.36 -13.09
C LYS A 221 -5.63 -10.07 -12.97
N ASN A 222 -5.62 -9.49 -11.79
CA ASN A 222 -4.88 -8.28 -11.45
C ASN A 222 -4.61 -8.24 -9.95
N VAL A 223 -3.37 -7.97 -9.58
CA VAL A 223 -2.92 -7.88 -8.19
C VAL A 223 -2.28 -6.51 -7.98
N VAL A 224 -2.98 -5.62 -7.27
CA VAL A 224 -2.39 -4.32 -6.89
C VAL A 224 -1.90 -4.39 -5.44
N GLY A 225 -2.72 -4.86 -4.50
CA GLY A 225 -2.29 -5.11 -3.14
C GLY A 225 -1.50 -6.42 -3.04
N LEU A 226 -0.26 -6.36 -2.58
CA LEU A 226 0.54 -7.54 -2.25
C LEU A 226 1.55 -7.21 -1.15
N ASP A 227 1.86 -8.20 -0.33
CA ASP A 227 2.87 -8.06 0.72
C ASP A 227 3.50 -9.40 1.06
N TRP A 228 4.72 -9.34 1.61
CA TRP A 228 5.44 -10.49 2.12
C TRP A 228 5.17 -10.65 3.61
N ASN A 229 4.46 -11.71 3.99
CA ASN A 229 4.21 -11.97 5.41
C ASN A 229 5.50 -12.48 6.09
N PRO A 230 6.15 -11.71 6.96
CA PRO A 230 7.42 -12.10 7.57
C PRO A 230 7.28 -13.27 8.56
N LYS A 231 6.06 -13.54 9.08
CA LYS A 231 5.82 -14.65 10.00
C LYS A 231 5.76 -16.01 9.32
N THR A 232 5.15 -16.06 8.14
CA THR A 232 5.05 -17.31 7.36
C THR A 232 6.14 -17.41 6.31
N ASN A 233 6.85 -16.32 6.05
CA ASN A 233 7.83 -16.19 4.98
C ASN A 233 7.23 -16.57 3.62
N THR A 234 6.02 -16.06 3.35
CA THR A 234 5.25 -16.32 2.12
C THR A 234 4.65 -15.04 1.54
N LEU A 235 4.40 -15.07 0.23
CA LEU A 235 3.73 -14.00 -0.50
C LEU A 235 2.22 -14.07 -0.29
N PHE A 236 1.60 -12.93 0.02
CA PHE A 236 0.16 -12.75 -0.01
C PHE A 236 -0.22 -11.71 -1.07
N VAL A 237 -1.32 -11.95 -1.74
CA VAL A 237 -1.80 -11.10 -2.83
C VAL A 237 -3.31 -10.87 -2.73
N MET A 238 -3.73 -9.67 -3.15
CA MET A 238 -5.13 -9.30 -3.30
C MET A 238 -5.50 -9.30 -4.78
N GLN A 239 -6.33 -10.24 -5.21
CA GLN A 239 -6.82 -10.28 -6.58
C GLN A 239 -8.07 -9.44 -6.74
N HIS A 240 -8.07 -8.55 -7.73
CA HIS A 240 -9.27 -7.86 -8.19
C HIS A 240 -10.18 -8.84 -8.93
N GLY A 241 -11.45 -8.81 -8.57
CA GLY A 241 -12.49 -9.49 -9.32
C GLY A 241 -12.67 -8.91 -10.74
N ARG A 242 -13.46 -9.56 -11.52
CA ARG A 242 -13.90 -9.06 -12.82
C ARG A 242 -15.33 -8.48 -12.72
N GLY A 243 -15.74 -7.68 -13.68
CA GLY A 243 -17.08 -7.13 -13.75
C GLY A 243 -18.02 -7.86 -14.72
N GLN A 244 -19.18 -7.26 -14.96
CA GLN A 244 -20.06 -7.53 -16.10
C GLN A 244 -20.76 -8.91 -16.11
N PHE A 245 -21.00 -9.54 -14.98
CA PHE A 245 -21.74 -10.82 -14.99
C PHE A 245 -23.16 -10.65 -15.50
N HIS A 246 -23.91 -9.67 -15.00
CA HIS A 246 -25.28 -9.43 -15.45
C HIS A 246 -25.34 -8.98 -16.92
N ASP A 247 -24.42 -8.12 -17.35
CA ASP A 247 -24.46 -7.55 -18.71
C ASP A 247 -24.32 -8.62 -19.80
N PHE A 248 -23.50 -9.65 -19.57
CA PHE A 248 -23.29 -10.74 -20.52
C PHE A 248 -24.12 -11.99 -20.25
N TYR A 249 -24.55 -12.20 -18.99
CA TYR A 249 -25.24 -13.42 -18.56
C TYR A 249 -26.46 -13.12 -17.69
N PRO A 250 -27.41 -12.27 -18.15
CA PRO A 250 -28.58 -11.90 -17.36
C PRO A 250 -29.47 -13.09 -16.97
N GLN A 251 -29.36 -14.20 -17.69
CA GLN A 251 -30.08 -15.46 -17.38
C GLN A 251 -29.53 -16.16 -16.12
N TYR A 252 -28.29 -15.86 -15.69
CA TYR A 252 -27.64 -16.51 -14.55
C TYR A 252 -27.44 -15.58 -13.38
N TYR A 253 -27.32 -14.26 -13.61
CA TYR A 253 -26.98 -13.27 -12.59
C TYR A 253 -27.92 -12.07 -12.62
N THR A 254 -28.46 -11.72 -11.47
CA THR A 254 -29.15 -10.44 -11.28
C THR A 254 -28.15 -9.28 -11.20
N PRO A 255 -28.57 -8.00 -11.38
CA PRO A 255 -27.72 -6.83 -11.14
C PRO A 255 -27.08 -6.84 -9.75
N GLN A 256 -27.87 -7.19 -8.71
CA GLN A 256 -27.36 -7.26 -7.34
C GLN A 256 -26.28 -8.35 -7.18
N GLN A 257 -26.45 -9.52 -7.77
CA GLN A 257 -25.41 -10.55 -7.77
C GLN A 257 -24.17 -10.10 -8.51
N SER A 258 -24.33 -9.43 -9.66
CA SER A 258 -23.20 -8.85 -10.42
C SER A 258 -22.46 -7.78 -9.63
N GLY A 259 -23.14 -7.02 -8.76
CA GLY A 259 -22.53 -6.04 -7.85
C GLY A 259 -21.77 -6.66 -6.68
N GLN A 260 -21.98 -7.95 -6.39
CA GLN A 260 -21.33 -8.68 -5.31
C GLN A 260 -20.29 -9.72 -5.77
N LEU A 261 -20.34 -10.11 -7.05
CA LEU A 261 -19.56 -11.20 -7.63
C LEU A 261 -18.80 -10.76 -8.88
N PRO A 262 -17.66 -11.42 -9.15
CA PRO A 262 -16.96 -12.36 -8.28
C PRO A 262 -16.27 -11.64 -7.10
N ALA A 263 -15.96 -12.38 -6.05
CA ALA A 263 -15.26 -11.82 -4.90
C ALA A 263 -13.92 -11.19 -5.26
N GLU A 264 -13.57 -10.11 -4.57
CA GLU A 264 -12.19 -9.72 -4.37
C GLU A 264 -11.56 -10.73 -3.41
N THR A 265 -10.38 -11.25 -3.69
CA THR A 265 -9.84 -12.39 -2.95
C THR A 265 -8.42 -12.18 -2.47
N MET A 266 -8.13 -12.63 -1.25
CA MET A 266 -6.78 -12.73 -0.72
C MET A 266 -6.28 -14.16 -0.87
N TYR A 267 -5.10 -14.33 -1.44
CA TYR A 267 -4.42 -15.62 -1.54
C TYR A 267 -3.06 -15.59 -0.82
N GLU A 268 -2.74 -16.68 -0.12
CA GLU A 268 -1.36 -17.06 0.17
C GLU A 268 -0.83 -17.79 -1.07
N VAL A 269 0.27 -17.30 -1.64
CA VAL A 269 0.73 -17.76 -2.97
C VAL A 269 2.12 -18.37 -2.86
N ARG A 270 2.30 -19.52 -3.50
CA ARG A 270 3.55 -20.26 -3.62
C ARG A 270 3.90 -20.52 -5.08
N LYS A 271 5.13 -20.90 -5.33
CA LYS A 271 5.59 -21.22 -6.67
C LYS A 271 4.78 -22.36 -7.28
N GLY A 272 4.22 -22.12 -8.46
CA GLY A 272 3.40 -23.07 -9.20
C GLY A 272 1.91 -23.00 -8.92
N ASP A 273 1.46 -22.14 -8.02
CA ASP A 273 0.04 -21.98 -7.71
C ASP A 273 -0.75 -21.37 -8.88
N ASP A 274 -2.00 -21.82 -9.00
CA ASP A 274 -3.01 -21.30 -9.93
C ASP A 274 -4.25 -20.87 -9.15
N ALA A 275 -4.63 -19.60 -9.26
CA ALA A 275 -5.82 -19.04 -8.61
C ALA A 275 -7.10 -19.20 -9.45
N GLY A 276 -6.99 -19.69 -10.68
CA GLY A 276 -8.11 -20.16 -11.51
C GLY A 276 -8.66 -19.18 -12.54
N TRP A 277 -8.32 -17.89 -12.51
CA TRP A 277 -8.74 -16.98 -13.57
C TRP A 277 -8.16 -17.42 -14.95
N PRO A 278 -8.90 -17.34 -16.04
CA PRO A 278 -10.27 -16.82 -16.22
C PRO A 278 -11.38 -17.87 -16.04
N TYR A 279 -11.01 -19.13 -15.83
CA TYR A 279 -11.92 -20.27 -15.88
C TYR A 279 -12.80 -20.37 -14.64
N ILE A 280 -12.29 -19.93 -13.50
CA ILE A 280 -12.89 -20.05 -12.17
C ILE A 280 -12.94 -18.70 -11.51
N TYR A 281 -14.01 -18.45 -10.75
CA TYR A 281 -14.07 -17.36 -9.80
C TYR A 281 -14.52 -17.88 -8.42
N TYR A 282 -14.22 -17.10 -7.37
CA TYR A 282 -14.72 -17.41 -6.03
C TYR A 282 -16.02 -16.65 -5.76
N ASP A 283 -17.04 -17.38 -5.34
CA ASP A 283 -18.31 -16.84 -4.86
C ASP A 283 -18.28 -16.78 -3.32
N HIS A 284 -18.15 -15.58 -2.77
CA HIS A 284 -18.05 -15.38 -1.31
C HIS A 284 -19.39 -15.62 -0.59
N ILE A 285 -20.50 -15.58 -1.30
CA ILE A 285 -21.84 -15.83 -0.76
C ILE A 285 -22.04 -17.34 -0.59
N GLN A 286 -21.75 -18.10 -1.65
CA GLN A 286 -21.82 -19.57 -1.63
C GLN A 286 -20.60 -20.22 -0.96
N LYS A 287 -19.52 -19.46 -0.75
CA LYS A 287 -18.20 -19.92 -0.25
C LYS A 287 -17.61 -21.05 -1.09
N LYS A 288 -17.66 -20.91 -2.41
CA LYS A 288 -17.25 -21.93 -3.39
C LYS A 288 -16.53 -21.33 -4.57
N LYS A 289 -15.67 -22.14 -5.19
CA LYS A 289 -15.14 -21.89 -6.54
C LYS A 289 -16.16 -22.30 -7.58
N ILE A 290 -16.56 -21.39 -8.43
CA ILE A 290 -17.58 -21.53 -9.44
C ILE A 290 -16.95 -21.44 -10.83
N LEU A 291 -17.38 -22.29 -11.74
CA LEU A 291 -16.99 -22.23 -13.15
C LEU A 291 -17.51 -20.91 -13.75
N ALA A 292 -16.62 -20.17 -14.40
CA ALA A 292 -16.99 -18.88 -14.99
C ALA A 292 -17.97 -19.08 -16.16
N PRO A 293 -18.95 -18.19 -16.33
CA PRO A 293 -20.00 -18.38 -17.34
C PRO A 293 -19.48 -18.40 -18.77
N GLU A 294 -18.36 -17.73 -19.06
CA GLU A 294 -17.65 -17.80 -20.34
C GLU A 294 -17.23 -19.22 -20.72
N TYR A 295 -17.08 -20.09 -19.74
CA TYR A 295 -16.58 -21.46 -19.87
C TYR A 295 -17.65 -22.50 -19.52
N GLY A 296 -18.94 -22.12 -19.62
CA GLY A 296 -20.07 -23.01 -19.40
C GLY A 296 -20.57 -23.11 -17.96
N GLY A 297 -20.20 -22.13 -17.12
CA GLY A 297 -20.78 -21.96 -15.79
C GLY A 297 -22.18 -21.33 -15.85
N ASP A 298 -22.96 -21.56 -14.80
CA ASP A 298 -24.35 -21.10 -14.64
C ASP A 298 -24.59 -20.37 -13.29
N GLY A 299 -23.49 -19.94 -12.63
CA GLY A 299 -23.54 -19.35 -11.30
C GLY A 299 -23.66 -20.37 -10.15
N LYS A 300 -23.75 -21.67 -10.43
CA LYS A 300 -23.86 -22.76 -9.44
C LYS A 300 -22.84 -23.86 -9.64
N LYS A 301 -22.50 -24.14 -10.90
CA LYS A 301 -21.57 -25.22 -11.27
C LYS A 301 -20.18 -24.96 -10.70
N THR A 302 -19.73 -25.84 -9.83
CA THR A 302 -18.40 -25.76 -9.21
C THR A 302 -17.31 -26.15 -10.18
N GLY A 303 -16.10 -25.65 -9.94
CA GLY A 303 -14.92 -25.94 -10.74
C GLY A 303 -13.62 -25.70 -9.95
N GLY A 304 -12.49 -25.83 -10.63
CA GLY A 304 -11.19 -25.45 -10.07
C GLY A 304 -10.64 -26.38 -8.99
N ALA A 305 -10.85 -27.70 -9.11
CA ALA A 305 -10.33 -28.68 -8.13
C ALA A 305 -8.80 -28.61 -7.94
N LYS A 306 -8.06 -28.14 -8.96
CA LYS A 306 -6.61 -28.00 -8.95
C LYS A 306 -6.12 -26.58 -8.63
N THR A 307 -7.05 -25.63 -8.45
CA THR A 307 -6.70 -24.24 -8.14
C THR A 307 -6.66 -24.02 -6.62
N ILE A 308 -5.88 -23.03 -6.18
CA ILE A 308 -5.79 -22.68 -4.74
C ILE A 308 -7.11 -22.04 -4.27
N ASP A 309 -7.39 -22.15 -2.98
CA ASP A 309 -8.51 -21.48 -2.32
C ASP A 309 -8.06 -20.13 -1.75
N PRO A 310 -8.91 -19.08 -1.80
CA PRO A 310 -8.61 -17.82 -1.15
C PRO A 310 -8.63 -18.01 0.38
N VAL A 311 -7.73 -17.30 1.06
CA VAL A 311 -7.68 -17.28 2.52
C VAL A 311 -8.68 -16.27 3.13
N ALA A 312 -9.08 -15.26 2.35
CA ALA A 312 -10.16 -14.33 2.65
C ALA A 312 -10.83 -13.87 1.36
N ALA A 313 -12.11 -13.50 1.45
CA ALA A 313 -12.90 -13.03 0.31
C ALA A 313 -13.79 -11.86 0.71
N PHE A 314 -13.96 -10.93 -0.21
CA PHE A 314 -14.67 -9.67 -0.02
C PHE A 314 -15.66 -9.46 -1.16
N PRO A 315 -16.69 -8.62 -0.98
CA PRO A 315 -17.57 -8.24 -2.09
C PRO A 315 -16.82 -7.65 -3.28
N ALA A 316 -17.41 -7.77 -4.46
CA ALA A 316 -16.86 -7.29 -5.72
C ALA A 316 -16.70 -5.74 -5.76
N HIS A 317 -15.90 -5.28 -6.71
CA HIS A 317 -15.74 -3.89 -7.16
C HIS A 317 -15.13 -2.91 -6.14
N MET A 318 -14.69 -3.39 -4.99
CA MET A 318 -14.05 -2.51 -3.99
C MET A 318 -12.60 -2.18 -4.32
N GLY A 319 -11.93 -2.97 -5.17
CA GLY A 319 -10.58 -2.70 -5.68
C GLY A 319 -9.51 -2.71 -4.57
N PRO A 320 -9.01 -3.87 -4.13
CA PRO A 320 -8.03 -3.98 -3.05
C PRO A 320 -6.63 -3.59 -3.54
N ASN A 321 -6.31 -2.30 -3.46
CA ASN A 321 -5.06 -1.74 -4.00
C ASN A 321 -3.88 -1.78 -3.03
N GLY A 322 -4.12 -1.84 -1.72
CA GLY A 322 -3.09 -1.94 -0.69
C GLY A 322 -3.23 -3.21 0.14
N LEU A 323 -2.11 -3.83 0.49
CA LEU A 323 -2.01 -4.91 1.47
C LEU A 323 -0.79 -4.65 2.35
N LEU A 324 -0.96 -4.78 3.66
CA LEU A 324 0.12 -4.63 4.64
C LEU A 324 -0.08 -5.59 5.80
N PHE A 325 0.90 -6.46 6.07
CA PHE A 325 0.99 -7.21 7.31
C PHE A 325 1.59 -6.34 8.41
N TYR A 326 0.80 -6.01 9.41
CA TYR A 326 1.21 -5.14 10.50
C TYR A 326 2.13 -5.88 11.49
N THR A 327 3.35 -5.38 11.64
CA THR A 327 4.37 -5.95 12.52
C THR A 327 4.70 -5.04 13.71
N GLY A 328 4.10 -3.86 13.77
CA GLY A 328 4.34 -2.86 14.81
C GLY A 328 3.76 -3.24 16.18
N THR A 329 4.13 -2.46 17.18
CA THR A 329 3.68 -2.64 18.57
C THR A 329 2.82 -1.50 19.10
N MET A 330 2.66 -0.41 18.31
CA MET A 330 1.82 0.73 18.68
C MET A 330 0.35 0.31 18.85
N PHE A 331 -0.19 -0.44 17.88
CA PHE A 331 -1.60 -0.85 17.90
C PHE A 331 -1.89 -1.91 18.96
N PRO A 332 -3.11 -1.99 19.48
CA PRO A 332 -3.55 -3.06 20.38
C PRO A 332 -3.26 -4.45 19.82
N GLU A 333 -3.09 -5.43 20.70
CA GLU A 333 -2.70 -6.80 20.36
C GLU A 333 -3.58 -7.44 19.27
N ARG A 334 -4.88 -7.14 19.28
CA ARG A 334 -5.84 -7.66 18.28
C ARG A 334 -5.50 -7.29 16.83
N TYR A 335 -4.79 -6.18 16.63
CA TYR A 335 -4.36 -5.70 15.29
C TYR A 335 -2.94 -6.14 14.92
N ARG A 336 -2.20 -6.72 15.85
CA ARG A 336 -0.84 -7.16 15.59
C ARG A 336 -0.85 -8.45 14.78
N ASN A 337 0.05 -8.50 13.78
CA ASN A 337 0.21 -9.66 12.90
C ASN A 337 -0.99 -9.99 12.01
N GLY A 338 -1.97 -9.10 11.92
CA GLY A 338 -3.04 -9.14 10.94
C GLY A 338 -2.70 -8.36 9.67
N ALA A 339 -3.59 -8.40 8.71
CA ALA A 339 -3.45 -7.74 7.42
C ALA A 339 -4.41 -6.55 7.31
N PHE A 340 -3.88 -5.38 6.96
CA PHE A 340 -4.66 -4.22 6.53
C PHE A 340 -4.79 -4.23 5.01
N ILE A 341 -5.98 -3.90 4.50
CA ILE A 341 -6.28 -3.84 3.06
C ILE A 341 -6.91 -2.49 2.75
N ALA A 342 -6.32 -1.73 1.82
CA ALA A 342 -6.90 -0.50 1.30
C ALA A 342 -7.79 -0.80 0.09
N PHE A 343 -9.07 -0.49 0.21
CA PHE A 343 -10.05 -0.61 -0.86
C PHE A 343 -10.25 0.73 -1.55
N HIS A 344 -9.83 0.79 -2.79
CA HIS A 344 -9.77 1.97 -3.64
C HIS A 344 -11.08 2.27 -4.39
N GLY A 345 -11.96 1.29 -4.51
CA GLY A 345 -13.21 1.34 -5.24
C GLY A 345 -14.44 1.17 -4.36
N GLN A 346 -15.58 1.09 -5.01
CA GLN A 346 -16.88 0.94 -4.40
C GLN A 346 -17.64 -0.21 -5.04
N SER A 347 -18.32 -1.03 -4.22
CA SER A 347 -19.41 -1.87 -4.68
C SER A 347 -20.69 -1.04 -4.77
N PRO A 348 -21.19 -0.69 -5.97
CA PRO A 348 -22.37 0.18 -6.12
C PRO A 348 -23.62 -0.43 -5.48
N GLU A 349 -23.79 -1.75 -5.58
CA GLU A 349 -24.95 -2.45 -5.04
C GLU A 349 -24.94 -2.52 -3.50
N LEU A 350 -23.76 -2.68 -2.90
CA LEU A 350 -23.62 -2.76 -1.44
C LEU A 350 -23.47 -1.40 -0.79
N LYS A 351 -23.23 -0.34 -1.54
CA LYS A 351 -22.95 1.01 -1.04
C LYS A 351 -21.78 1.02 -0.03
N LYS A 352 -20.74 0.24 -0.35
CA LYS A 352 -19.51 0.08 0.47
C LYS A 352 -18.27 0.20 -0.40
N GLY A 353 -17.21 0.72 0.19
CA GLY A 353 -15.91 0.91 -0.47
C GLY A 353 -15.16 2.09 0.13
N TYR A 354 -14.05 2.48 -0.50
CA TYR A 354 -13.20 3.59 -0.07
C TYR A 354 -12.87 3.52 1.42
N MET A 355 -12.31 2.40 1.85
CA MET A 355 -12.06 2.10 3.27
C MET A 355 -10.77 1.31 3.44
N VAL A 356 -10.26 1.24 4.66
CA VAL A 356 -9.24 0.28 5.06
C VAL A 356 -9.92 -0.80 5.89
N ALA A 357 -9.80 -2.06 5.46
CA ALA A 357 -10.25 -3.22 6.21
C ALA A 357 -9.09 -3.87 6.97
N PHE A 358 -9.43 -4.67 7.98
CA PHE A 358 -8.50 -5.49 8.73
C PHE A 358 -8.94 -6.96 8.73
N VAL A 359 -8.00 -7.86 8.48
CA VAL A 359 -8.18 -9.31 8.61
C VAL A 359 -7.31 -9.79 9.77
N PRO A 360 -7.89 -10.34 10.85
CA PRO A 360 -7.11 -10.89 11.95
C PRO A 360 -6.41 -12.19 11.52
N PHE A 361 -5.15 -12.35 11.95
CA PHE A 361 -4.34 -13.55 11.68
C PHE A 361 -3.86 -14.18 12.97
N LYS A 362 -3.84 -15.51 12.99
CA LYS A 362 -3.21 -16.32 14.03
C LYS A 362 -2.43 -17.47 13.37
N ASN A 363 -1.18 -17.65 13.75
CA ASN A 363 -0.31 -18.68 13.18
C ASN A 363 -0.21 -18.61 11.64
N GLY A 364 -0.18 -17.38 11.08
CA GLY A 364 -0.04 -17.16 9.65
C GLY A 364 -1.29 -17.36 8.80
N LYS A 365 -2.45 -17.59 9.42
CA LYS A 365 -3.75 -17.77 8.73
C LYS A 365 -4.80 -16.83 9.28
N PRO A 366 -5.79 -16.41 8.47
CA PRO A 366 -6.94 -15.67 8.98
C PRO A 366 -7.60 -16.41 10.13
N SER A 367 -7.92 -15.70 11.21
CA SER A 367 -8.46 -16.26 12.44
C SER A 367 -9.86 -15.78 12.80
N GLY A 368 -10.45 -14.94 11.95
CA GLY A 368 -11.79 -14.41 12.11
C GLY A 368 -12.26 -13.68 10.86
N PRO A 369 -13.50 -13.17 10.85
CA PRO A 369 -14.00 -12.35 9.77
C PRO A 369 -13.20 -11.05 9.66
N TRP A 370 -13.17 -10.49 8.44
CA TRP A 370 -12.63 -9.15 8.24
C TRP A 370 -13.56 -8.09 8.84
N GLU A 371 -13.01 -6.96 9.22
CA GLU A 371 -13.73 -5.81 9.74
C GLU A 371 -13.28 -4.51 9.06
N ILE A 372 -14.14 -3.49 9.07
CA ILE A 372 -13.76 -2.15 8.65
C ILE A 372 -12.90 -1.53 9.76
N PHE A 373 -11.67 -1.13 9.42
CA PHE A 373 -10.75 -0.48 10.35
C PHE A 373 -10.78 1.04 10.24
N ALA A 374 -10.74 1.57 9.01
CA ALA A 374 -10.87 3.00 8.77
C ALA A 374 -11.86 3.24 7.63
N ASP A 375 -12.80 4.15 7.82
CA ASP A 375 -13.93 4.42 6.92
C ASP A 375 -14.10 5.92 6.68
N ASN A 376 -15.06 6.25 5.81
CA ASN A 376 -15.43 7.61 5.45
C ASN A 376 -14.44 8.36 4.54
N PHE A 377 -13.52 7.66 3.88
CA PHE A 377 -12.65 8.30 2.88
C PHE A 377 -13.43 8.92 1.72
N ALA A 378 -14.57 8.34 1.37
CA ALA A 378 -15.45 8.91 0.34
C ALA A 378 -15.90 10.35 0.64
N GLY A 379 -15.94 10.76 1.91
CA GLY A 379 -16.42 12.07 2.35
C GLY A 379 -17.93 12.31 2.08
N THR A 380 -18.67 11.24 1.74
CA THR A 380 -20.11 11.26 1.46
C THR A 380 -20.73 9.90 1.78
N ASP A 381 -22.02 9.89 2.12
CA ASP A 381 -22.77 8.65 2.26
C ASP A 381 -22.92 7.96 0.91
N LEU A 382 -22.32 6.78 0.76
CA LEU A 382 -22.38 6.02 -0.50
C LEU A 382 -23.78 5.51 -0.85
N ALA A 383 -24.70 5.44 0.12
CA ALA A 383 -26.10 5.12 -0.11
C ALA A 383 -26.92 6.29 -0.62
N LYS A 384 -26.56 7.52 -0.21
CA LYS A 384 -27.21 8.78 -0.57
C LYS A 384 -26.15 9.86 -0.81
N PRO A 385 -25.39 9.78 -1.92
CA PRO A 385 -24.29 10.71 -2.16
C PRO A 385 -24.79 12.15 -2.23
N THR A 386 -24.13 13.04 -1.48
CA THR A 386 -24.38 14.50 -1.47
C THR A 386 -23.32 15.27 -2.26
N GLY A 387 -22.31 14.59 -2.76
CA GLY A 387 -21.20 15.15 -3.54
C GLY A 387 -20.32 14.09 -4.16
N PRO A 388 -19.26 14.50 -4.85
CA PRO A 388 -18.29 13.56 -5.43
C PRO A 388 -17.48 12.85 -4.34
N ILE A 389 -16.90 11.70 -4.69
CA ILE A 389 -15.93 11.00 -3.83
C ILE A 389 -14.72 11.92 -3.62
N GLN A 390 -14.31 12.08 -2.36
CA GLN A 390 -13.21 12.97 -2.00
C GLN A 390 -11.87 12.25 -1.97
N HIS A 391 -11.81 11.05 -1.44
CA HIS A 391 -10.56 10.29 -1.28
C HIS A 391 -10.73 8.81 -1.62
N ARG A 392 -9.67 8.20 -2.15
CA ARG A 392 -9.60 6.79 -2.51
C ARG A 392 -8.36 6.13 -1.91
N PRO A 393 -8.49 5.38 -0.80
CA PRO A 393 -7.36 4.67 -0.19
C PRO A 393 -6.65 3.77 -1.20
N CYS A 394 -5.32 3.82 -1.24
CA CYS A 394 -4.55 3.03 -2.20
C CYS A 394 -3.39 2.27 -1.57
N GLY A 395 -2.30 2.94 -1.23
CA GLY A 395 -1.13 2.33 -0.62
C GLY A 395 -1.18 2.35 0.91
N LEU A 396 -0.55 1.36 1.51
CA LEU A 396 -0.41 1.22 2.96
C LEU A 396 1.06 1.06 3.33
N ALA A 397 1.50 1.71 4.40
CA ALA A 397 2.81 1.50 4.99
C ALA A 397 2.77 1.62 6.51
N GLN A 398 3.71 0.95 7.19
CA GLN A 398 3.91 1.07 8.63
C GLN A 398 5.09 1.99 8.89
N GLY A 399 4.91 2.96 9.78
CA GLY A 399 5.98 3.80 10.29
C GLY A 399 6.87 3.07 11.30
N PRO A 400 8.09 3.59 11.56
CA PRO A 400 8.98 3.00 12.56
C PRO A 400 8.42 3.09 13.99
N ASP A 401 7.53 4.04 14.25
CA ASP A 401 6.76 4.18 15.49
C ASP A 401 5.60 3.19 15.60
N GLY A 402 5.24 2.52 14.51
CA GLY A 402 4.11 1.60 14.40
C GLY A 402 2.82 2.26 13.94
N SER A 403 2.82 3.53 13.55
CA SER A 403 1.66 4.16 12.89
C SER A 403 1.40 3.55 11.52
N LEU A 404 0.15 3.64 11.05
CA LEU A 404 -0.27 3.21 9.72
C LEU A 404 -0.45 4.42 8.82
N TYR A 405 0.24 4.43 7.68
CA TYR A 405 0.06 5.44 6.64
C TYR A 405 -0.84 4.91 5.53
N VAL A 406 -1.71 5.80 5.01
CA VAL A 406 -2.65 5.51 3.92
C VAL A 406 -2.55 6.61 2.88
N THR A 407 -2.24 6.24 1.62
CA THR A 407 -2.28 7.19 0.50
C THR A 407 -3.67 7.29 -0.10
N ASP A 408 -3.99 8.46 -0.63
CA ASP A 408 -5.15 8.75 -1.47
C ASP A 408 -4.66 9.06 -2.89
N ASP A 409 -5.11 8.30 -3.89
CA ASP A 409 -4.69 8.49 -5.28
C ASP A 409 -5.62 9.41 -6.10
N LEU A 410 -6.65 9.97 -5.49
CA LEU A 410 -7.57 10.93 -6.12
C LEU A 410 -7.08 12.36 -5.93
N ASN A 411 -6.90 12.80 -4.68
CA ASN A 411 -6.51 14.16 -4.33
C ASN A 411 -5.06 14.26 -3.80
N GLY A 412 -4.36 13.12 -3.67
CA GLY A 412 -2.96 13.10 -3.25
C GLY A 412 -2.77 13.43 -1.78
N THR A 413 -3.69 13.01 -0.94
CA THR A 413 -3.61 13.15 0.52
C THR A 413 -2.88 11.96 1.14
N LEU A 414 -2.06 12.22 2.13
CA LEU A 414 -1.42 11.20 2.96
C LEU A 414 -1.96 11.27 4.37
N TYR A 415 -2.57 10.19 4.82
CA TYR A 415 -3.08 10.01 6.17
C TYR A 415 -2.11 9.22 7.03
N GLN A 416 -2.04 9.58 8.31
CA GLN A 416 -1.41 8.79 9.37
C GLN A 416 -2.48 8.38 10.38
N ILE A 417 -2.55 7.09 10.69
CA ILE A 417 -3.41 6.54 11.74
C ILE A 417 -2.52 6.07 12.89
N SER A 418 -2.75 6.58 14.08
CA SER A 418 -2.01 6.27 15.29
C SER A 418 -2.94 5.80 16.40
N TYR A 419 -2.36 5.17 17.43
CA TYR A 419 -3.10 4.72 18.61
C TYR A 419 -2.46 5.31 19.87
N ALA A 420 -3.28 6.03 20.63
CA ALA A 420 -2.91 6.49 21.97
C ALA A 420 -3.44 5.47 22.99
N ARG A 421 -2.53 4.89 23.78
CA ARG A 421 -2.99 4.03 24.90
C ARG A 421 -3.85 4.87 25.84
N PRO A 422 -5.04 4.41 26.23
CA PRO A 422 -5.77 5.05 27.34
C PRO A 422 -4.86 5.09 28.57
N GLN A 423 -4.78 6.27 29.18
CA GLN A 423 -4.07 6.45 30.46
C GLN A 423 -4.78 5.70 31.57
#